data_95914ef5c9611da89a4b4005dd71180c
#
_entry.id   95914ef5c9611da89a4b4005dd71180c
#
_cell.length_a   1.000
_cell.length_b   1.000
_cell.length_c   1.000
_cell.angle_alpha   90.00
_cell.angle_beta   90.00
_cell.angle_gamma   90.00
#
_symmetry.space_group_name_H-M   'P 1'
#
loop_
_entity.id
_entity.type
_entity.pdbx_description
1 polymer ?
#
loop_
_entity_poly.entity_id
_entity_poly.type
_entity_poly.pdbx_seq_one_letter_code
_entity_poly.pdbx_strand_id
1 'polypeptide(L)'
;MVLIVSLRISCLISLKTLVDLTKMRQGINKDSTAKDIEGQESIFSNAMKQFVAVAENYPELKANENYKNIMNNLNEYEDKVRTTRLVYNDTVTKLNRTIRMFPTSLIAPIFGIHSRDYLAAEESKKDMPNLV
;
A
#
# COMPACT_ATOMS: atom_id res chain seq x y z
N MET A 1 0.99 15.19 35.02
CA MET A 1 2.12 15.40 34.10
C MET A 1 2.23 14.29 33.06
N VAL A 2 2.17 13.02 33.43
CA VAL A 2 2.23 11.88 32.49
C VAL A 2 1.08 11.87 31.47
N LEU A 3 -0.12 12.23 31.87
CA LEU A 3 -1.32 12.27 31.00
C LEU A 3 -1.19 13.32 29.87
N ILE A 4 -0.62 14.48 30.17
CA ILE A 4 -0.43 15.58 29.19
C ILE A 4 0.65 15.21 28.17
N VAL A 5 1.70 14.52 28.61
CA VAL A 5 2.77 14.05 27.73
C VAL A 5 2.25 12.94 26.81
N SER A 6 1.46 12.01 27.34
CA SER A 6 0.81 10.94 26.55
C SER A 6 -0.14 11.52 25.48
N LEU A 7 -0.95 12.51 25.84
CA LEU A 7 -1.86 13.18 24.91
C LEU A 7 -1.11 13.93 23.80
N ARG A 8 0.00 14.59 24.14
CA ARG A 8 0.85 15.28 23.16
C ARG A 8 1.53 14.31 22.19
N ILE A 9 2.03 13.19 22.68
CA ILE A 9 2.67 12.16 21.85
C ILE A 9 1.62 11.52 20.92
N SER A 10 0.43 11.19 21.42
CA SER A 10 -0.67 10.66 20.63
C SER A 10 -1.12 11.63 19.53
N CYS A 11 -1.22 12.92 19.85
CA CYS A 11 -1.57 13.96 18.89
C CYS A 11 -0.49 14.13 17.80
N LEU A 12 0.79 14.12 18.16
CA LEU A 12 1.91 14.23 17.22
C LEU A 12 1.99 13.02 16.29
N ILE A 13 1.76 11.80 16.79
CA ILE A 13 1.72 10.57 15.99
C ILE A 13 0.56 10.66 15.00
N SER A 14 -0.61 11.07 15.45
CA SER A 14 -1.79 11.23 14.59
C SER A 14 -1.56 12.27 13.49
N LEU A 15 -0.94 13.41 13.81
CA LEU A 15 -0.63 14.46 12.84
C LEU A 15 0.38 14.00 11.79
N LYS A 16 1.43 13.31 12.23
CA LYS A 16 2.44 12.74 11.32
C LYS A 16 1.82 11.72 10.38
N THR A 17 0.99 10.84 10.90
CA THR A 17 0.28 9.83 10.10
C THR A 17 -0.62 10.48 9.05
N LEU A 18 -1.34 11.54 9.39
CA LEU A 18 -2.18 12.30 8.45
C LEU A 18 -1.35 12.98 7.36
N VAL A 19 -0.21 13.58 7.73
CA VAL A 19 0.70 14.23 6.76
C VAL A 19 1.29 13.18 5.81
N ASP A 20 1.71 12.03 6.31
CA ASP A 20 2.26 10.95 5.49
C ASP A 20 1.21 10.38 4.53
N LEU A 21 -0.02 10.16 4.99
CA LEU A 21 -1.15 9.74 4.14
C LEU A 21 -1.50 10.78 3.07
N THR A 22 -1.40 12.08 3.39
CA THR A 22 -1.65 13.15 2.42
C THR A 22 -0.56 13.20 1.34
N LYS A 23 0.71 13.02 1.72
CA LYS A 23 1.84 12.93 0.79
C LYS A 23 1.72 11.72 -0.13
N MET A 24 1.28 10.58 0.37
CA MET A 24 1.03 9.38 -0.42
C MET A 24 0.01 9.61 -1.53
N ARG A 25 -1.07 10.34 -1.23
CA ARG A 25 -2.11 10.66 -2.21
C ARG A 25 -1.60 11.52 -3.37
N GLN A 26 -0.56 12.31 -3.16
CA GLN A 26 0.05 13.18 -4.17
C GLN A 26 1.17 12.50 -4.98
N GLY A 27 1.69 11.38 -4.51
CA GLY A 27 2.91 10.76 -5.03
C GLY A 27 2.71 9.73 -6.14
N ILE A 28 1.48 9.24 -6.41
CA ILE A 28 1.23 8.26 -7.46
C ILE A 28 0.69 8.95 -8.71
N ASN A 29 1.50 8.92 -9.76
CA ASN A 29 1.16 9.40 -11.09
C ASN A 29 1.21 8.24 -12.09
N LYS A 30 0.76 8.48 -13.34
CA LYS A 30 0.82 7.49 -14.43
C LYS A 30 2.24 7.01 -14.74
N ASP A 31 3.24 7.81 -14.40
CA ASP A 31 4.66 7.54 -14.64
C ASP A 31 5.37 6.92 -13.44
N SER A 32 4.63 6.64 -12.34
CA SER A 32 5.20 6.01 -11.15
C SER A 32 5.70 4.61 -11.44
N THR A 33 6.90 4.31 -10.96
CA THR A 33 7.53 3.00 -11.10
C THR A 33 6.98 2.00 -10.06
N ALA A 34 7.21 0.70 -10.29
CA ALA A 34 6.85 -0.33 -9.32
C ALA A 34 7.49 -0.06 -7.93
N LYS A 35 8.73 0.43 -7.90
CA LYS A 35 9.43 0.81 -6.66
C LYS A 35 8.76 1.95 -5.90
N ASP A 36 8.24 2.94 -6.62
CA ASP A 36 7.55 4.08 -6.00
C ASP A 36 6.26 3.61 -5.31
N ILE A 37 5.54 2.69 -5.95
CA ILE A 37 4.31 2.09 -5.41
C ILE A 37 4.62 1.26 -4.16
N GLU A 38 5.65 0.43 -4.20
CA GLU A 38 6.10 -0.38 -3.05
C GLU A 38 6.57 0.49 -1.87
N GLY A 39 7.30 1.58 -2.18
CA GLY A 39 7.73 2.54 -1.16
C GLY A 39 6.55 3.18 -0.44
N GLN A 40 5.52 3.59 -1.19
CA GLN A 40 4.32 4.17 -0.60
C GLN A 40 3.49 3.17 0.20
N GLU A 41 3.42 1.93 -0.26
CA GLU A 41 2.74 0.87 0.47
C GLU A 41 3.40 0.57 1.82
N SER A 42 4.74 0.59 1.88
CA SER A 42 5.45 0.41 3.15
C SER A 42 5.13 1.54 4.15
N ILE A 43 5.01 2.79 3.69
CA ILE A 43 4.63 3.93 4.52
C ILE A 43 3.19 3.75 5.02
N PHE A 44 2.27 3.35 4.15
CA PHE A 44 0.88 3.08 4.52
C PHE A 44 0.77 1.96 5.56
N SER A 45 1.45 0.84 5.34
CA SER A 45 1.48 -0.29 6.28
C SER A 45 1.99 0.13 7.66
N ASN A 46 3.05 0.93 7.73
CA ASN A 46 3.57 1.46 8.98
C ASN A 46 2.58 2.41 9.68
N ALA A 47 1.91 3.28 8.92
CA ALA A 47 0.88 4.17 9.44
C ALA A 47 -0.30 3.38 10.03
N MET A 48 -0.72 2.32 9.35
CA MET A 48 -1.80 1.44 9.83
C MET A 48 -1.40 0.65 11.09
N LYS A 49 -0.18 0.14 11.16
CA LYS A 49 0.33 -0.51 12.39
C LYS A 49 0.28 0.44 13.59
N GLN A 50 0.69 1.69 13.40
CA GLN A 50 0.62 2.71 14.45
C GLN A 50 -0.83 3.01 14.85
N PHE A 51 -1.75 3.10 13.88
CA PHE A 51 -3.17 3.33 14.14
C PHE A 51 -3.79 2.19 14.96
N VAL A 52 -3.51 0.94 14.60
CA VAL A 52 -3.98 -0.24 15.33
C VAL A 52 -3.42 -0.27 16.75
N ALA A 53 -2.12 -0.01 16.92
CA ALA A 53 -1.48 0.04 18.23
C ALA A 53 -2.08 1.12 19.16
N VAL A 54 -2.47 2.27 18.58
CA VAL A 54 -3.21 3.31 19.34
C VAL A 54 -4.59 2.80 19.73
N ALA A 55 -5.32 2.16 18.81
CA ALA A 55 -6.66 1.64 19.10
C ALA A 55 -6.65 0.52 20.17
N GLU A 56 -5.58 -0.26 20.26
CA GLU A 56 -5.42 -1.27 21.31
C GLU A 56 -5.34 -0.66 22.72
N ASN A 57 -4.77 0.54 22.83
CA ASN A 57 -4.70 1.26 24.10
C ASN A 57 -6.01 1.98 24.49
N TYR A 58 -6.97 2.06 23.56
CA TYR A 58 -8.27 2.71 23.78
C TYR A 58 -9.42 1.76 23.42
N PRO A 59 -9.86 0.90 24.36
CA PRO A 59 -10.90 -0.11 24.09
C PRO A 59 -12.23 0.51 23.62
N GLU A 60 -12.55 1.72 24.06
CA GLU A 60 -13.74 2.46 23.62
C GLU A 60 -13.70 2.78 22.12
N LEU A 61 -12.51 3.11 21.59
CA LEU A 61 -12.31 3.35 20.16
C LEU A 61 -12.49 2.05 19.37
N LYS A 62 -11.95 0.95 19.86
CA LYS A 62 -12.06 -0.37 19.21
C LYS A 62 -13.51 -0.89 19.20
N ALA A 63 -14.31 -0.54 20.21
CA ALA A 63 -15.74 -0.87 20.28
C ALA A 63 -16.61 0.00 19.37
N ASN A 64 -16.10 1.14 18.91
CA ASN A 64 -16.83 2.09 18.07
C ASN A 64 -17.17 1.48 16.71
N GLU A 65 -18.42 1.65 16.30
CA GLU A 65 -18.94 1.10 15.04
C GLU A 65 -18.22 1.67 13.80
N ASN A 66 -17.86 2.95 13.85
CA ASN A 66 -17.08 3.58 12.77
C ASN A 66 -15.69 2.95 12.62
N TYR A 67 -15.04 2.60 13.74
CA TYR A 67 -13.75 1.91 13.70
C TYR A 67 -13.89 0.53 13.03
N LYS A 68 -14.91 -0.23 13.38
CA LYS A 68 -15.19 -1.53 12.77
C LYS A 68 -15.46 -1.42 11.27
N ASN A 69 -16.24 -0.43 10.87
CA ASN A 69 -16.54 -0.17 9.46
C ASN A 69 -15.27 0.21 8.67
N ILE A 70 -14.39 1.03 9.26
CA ILE A 70 -13.10 1.38 8.65
C ILE A 70 -12.23 0.12 8.48
N MET A 71 -12.14 -0.75 9.48
CA MET A 71 -11.36 -1.98 9.39
C MET A 71 -11.91 -2.95 8.35
N ASN A 72 -13.22 -3.11 8.25
CA ASN A 72 -13.86 -3.94 7.23
C ASN A 72 -13.59 -3.41 5.82
N ASN A 73 -13.73 -2.09 5.62
CA ASN A 73 -13.43 -1.46 4.34
C ASN A 73 -11.94 -1.61 3.99
N LEU A 74 -11.05 -1.52 4.96
CA LEU A 74 -9.62 -1.70 4.76
C LEU A 74 -9.30 -3.11 4.25
N ASN A 75 -9.86 -4.14 4.89
CA ASN A 75 -9.69 -5.52 4.45
C ASN A 75 -10.20 -5.72 3.01
N GLU A 76 -11.35 -5.14 2.65
CA GLU A 76 -11.89 -5.20 1.30
C GLU A 76 -10.95 -4.51 0.28
N TYR A 77 -10.35 -3.37 0.66
CA TYR A 77 -9.38 -2.69 -0.21
C TYR A 77 -8.08 -3.49 -0.36
N GLU A 78 -7.60 -4.14 0.68
CA GLU A 78 -6.43 -5.00 0.60
C GLU A 78 -6.63 -6.17 -0.37
N ASP A 79 -7.79 -6.81 -0.34
CA ASP A 79 -8.14 -7.87 -1.30
C ASP A 79 -8.19 -7.34 -2.73
N LYS A 80 -8.74 -6.13 -2.94
CA LYS A 80 -8.75 -5.48 -4.26
C LYS A 80 -7.34 -5.17 -4.75
N VAL A 81 -6.47 -4.64 -3.88
CA VAL A 81 -5.08 -4.36 -4.21
C VAL A 81 -4.33 -5.64 -4.57
N ARG A 82 -4.53 -6.71 -3.81
CA ARG A 82 -3.94 -8.03 -4.09
C ARG A 82 -4.37 -8.55 -5.47
N THR A 83 -5.66 -8.51 -5.75
CA THR A 83 -6.20 -8.95 -7.06
C THR A 83 -5.64 -8.10 -8.20
N THR A 84 -5.59 -6.78 -8.02
CA THR A 84 -5.06 -5.85 -9.03
C THR A 84 -3.57 -6.12 -9.30
N ARG A 85 -2.78 -6.45 -8.30
CA ARG A 85 -1.37 -6.85 -8.47
C ARG A 85 -1.22 -8.11 -9.31
N LEU A 86 -2.04 -9.12 -9.06
CA LEU A 86 -2.02 -10.34 -9.87
C LEU A 86 -2.30 -10.04 -11.33
N VAL A 87 -3.32 -9.22 -11.61
CA VAL A 87 -3.67 -8.79 -12.98
C VAL A 87 -2.54 -7.98 -13.60
N TYR A 88 -1.93 -7.07 -12.84
CA TYR A 88 -0.80 -6.28 -13.32
C TYR A 88 0.38 -7.18 -13.69
N ASN A 89 0.80 -8.08 -12.80
CA ASN A 89 1.92 -8.97 -13.01
C ASN A 89 1.68 -9.94 -14.18
N ASP A 90 0.46 -10.42 -14.36
CA ASP A 90 0.09 -11.24 -15.53
C ASP A 90 0.21 -10.41 -16.83
N THR A 91 -0.25 -9.17 -16.81
CA THR A 91 -0.15 -8.26 -17.96
C THR A 91 1.32 -7.93 -18.29
N VAL A 92 2.15 -7.68 -17.26
CA VAL A 92 3.60 -7.48 -17.44
C VAL A 92 4.26 -8.73 -18.01
N THR A 93 3.87 -9.91 -17.58
CA THR A 93 4.38 -11.18 -18.10
C THR A 93 4.05 -11.31 -19.60
N LYS A 94 2.81 -11.04 -19.98
CA LYS A 94 2.38 -11.07 -21.37
C LYS A 94 3.15 -10.05 -22.22
N LEU A 95 3.28 -8.81 -21.73
CA LEU A 95 4.03 -7.76 -22.41
C LEU A 95 5.50 -8.17 -22.60
N ASN A 96 6.18 -8.54 -21.53
CA ASN A 96 7.59 -8.91 -21.55
C ASN A 96 7.86 -10.11 -22.45
N ARG A 97 6.94 -11.08 -22.48
CA ARG A 97 7.01 -12.22 -23.39
C ARG A 97 6.87 -11.76 -24.85
N THR A 98 5.86 -10.93 -25.15
CA THR A 98 5.60 -10.45 -26.52
C THR A 98 6.77 -9.65 -27.07
N ILE A 99 7.40 -8.80 -26.27
CA ILE A 99 8.57 -8.01 -26.67
C ILE A 99 9.76 -8.91 -27.05
N ARG A 100 9.88 -10.09 -26.44
CA ARG A 100 10.98 -11.04 -26.69
C ARG A 100 10.75 -11.97 -27.87
N MET A 101 9.52 -12.05 -28.38
CA MET A 101 9.16 -12.95 -29.49
C MET A 101 9.46 -12.27 -30.83
N PHE A 102 9.93 -13.07 -31.80
CA PHE A 102 10.02 -12.62 -33.18
C PHE A 102 8.61 -12.58 -33.81
N PRO A 103 8.24 -11.55 -34.64
CA PRO A 103 9.06 -10.41 -35.10
C PRO A 103 9.05 -9.19 -34.16
N THR A 104 8.27 -9.19 -33.08
CA THR A 104 8.05 -8.04 -32.18
C THR A 104 9.34 -7.56 -31.52
N SER A 105 10.28 -8.48 -31.27
CA SER A 105 11.59 -8.14 -30.66
C SER A 105 12.43 -7.16 -31.47
N LEU A 106 12.22 -7.08 -32.78
CA LEU A 106 12.91 -6.11 -33.66
C LEU A 106 12.20 -4.75 -33.68
N ILE A 107 10.88 -4.77 -33.52
CA ILE A 107 10.02 -3.59 -33.68
C ILE A 107 9.84 -2.85 -32.35
N ALA A 108 9.75 -3.56 -31.25
CA ALA A 108 9.49 -2.98 -29.92
C ALA A 108 10.50 -1.88 -29.52
N PRO A 109 11.83 -2.04 -29.72
CA PRO A 109 12.79 -0.99 -29.40
C PRO A 109 12.63 0.27 -30.26
N ILE A 110 12.19 0.13 -31.52
CA ILE A 110 11.98 1.27 -32.46
C ILE A 110 10.83 2.15 -31.95
N PHE A 111 9.79 1.55 -31.34
CA PHE A 111 8.66 2.25 -30.75
C PHE A 111 8.88 2.62 -29.28
N GLY A 112 10.08 2.42 -28.73
CA GLY A 112 10.38 2.73 -27.34
C GLY A 112 9.65 1.84 -26.31
N ILE A 113 9.17 0.67 -26.74
CA ILE A 113 8.48 -0.27 -25.85
C ILE A 113 9.54 -1.15 -25.18
N HIS A 114 9.69 -0.97 -23.86
CA HIS A 114 10.64 -1.71 -23.04
C HIS A 114 9.92 -2.66 -22.06
N SER A 115 10.68 -3.65 -21.56
CA SER A 115 10.20 -4.51 -20.50
C SER A 115 9.82 -3.72 -19.26
N ARG A 116 8.77 -4.15 -18.58
CA ARG A 116 8.29 -3.56 -17.32
C ARG A 116 8.65 -4.46 -16.14
N ASP A 117 8.87 -3.81 -14.99
CA ASP A 117 9.16 -4.50 -13.75
C ASP A 117 7.87 -5.04 -13.12
N TYR A 118 8.00 -6.14 -12.38
CA TYR A 118 6.92 -6.72 -11.62
C TYR A 118 6.73 -5.99 -10.30
N LEU A 119 5.50 -5.94 -9.81
CA LEU A 119 5.23 -5.58 -8.42
C LEU A 119 5.57 -6.78 -7.54
N ALA A 120 6.28 -6.54 -6.43
CA ALA A 120 6.68 -7.60 -5.51
C ALA A 120 5.45 -8.37 -5.00
N ALA A 121 5.57 -9.68 -4.98
CA ALA A 121 4.58 -10.52 -4.32
C ALA A 121 4.68 -10.31 -2.81
N GLU A 122 3.54 -10.25 -2.17
CA GLU A 122 3.29 -9.88 -0.79
C GLU A 122 3.83 -10.90 0.24
N GLU A 123 5.14 -11.17 0.25
CA GLU A 123 5.73 -11.99 1.32
C GLU A 123 5.84 -11.22 2.66
N SER A 124 5.84 -9.89 2.62
CA SER A 124 5.97 -9.05 3.83
C SER A 124 4.66 -8.89 4.63
N LYS A 125 3.52 -9.35 4.12
CA LYS A 125 2.21 -9.22 4.81
C LYS A 125 1.77 -10.44 5.60
N LYS A 126 2.59 -11.47 5.72
CA LYS A 126 2.31 -12.59 6.65
C LYS A 126 2.33 -12.17 8.13
N ASP A 127 2.87 -10.99 8.41
CA ASP A 127 2.98 -10.43 9.77
C ASP A 127 1.94 -9.35 10.09
N MET A 128 0.90 -9.17 9.27
CA MET A 128 -0.22 -8.36 9.72
C MET A 128 -1.00 -9.12 10.78
N PRO A 129 -1.21 -8.54 11.98
CA PRO A 129 -2.05 -9.15 12.97
C PRO A 129 -3.45 -9.35 12.37
N ASN A 130 -3.98 -10.58 12.49
CA ASN A 130 -5.37 -10.87 12.17
C ASN A 130 -6.24 -9.90 12.96
N LEU A 131 -6.85 -8.95 12.27
CA LEU A 131 -7.80 -7.99 12.83
C LEU A 131 -9.16 -8.68 12.96
N VAL A 132 -9.25 -9.65 13.88
CA VAL A 132 -10.51 -10.26 14.31
C VAL A 132 -10.99 -9.57 15.58
#